data_65070eb89a8c07e25a848ec7cc1c1ac2
#
_entry.id   65070eb89a8c07e25a848ec7cc1c1ac2
#
_cell.length_a   1.000
_cell.length_b   1.000
_cell.length_c   1.000
_cell.angle_alpha   90.00
_cell.angle_beta   90.00
_cell.angle_gamma   90.00
#
_symmetry.space_group_name_H-M   'P 1'
#
loop_
_entity.id
_entity.type
_entity.pdbx_description
1 polymer ?
#
loop_
_entity_poly.entity_id
_entity_poly.type
_entity_poly.pdbx_seq_one_letter_code
_entity_poly.pdbx_strand_id
1 'polypeptide(L)'
;KEYHNTEMVFDPSDRVVDASSFELRDWTSSEFGHIQGQEELPPNMPEPRGMGFTMRAKVNADHAADTVTRRLRTGFIIYLNYAPIYWSSKKQTSVESSSFGSEFVAMKQCCEYLRGL
;
A
#
# COMPACT_ATOMS: atom_id res chain seq x y z
N LYS A 1 6.63 -19.56 -16.65
CA LYS A 1 8.02 -20.10 -16.56
C LYS A 1 9.09 -19.10 -17.05
N GLU A 2 8.70 -17.92 -17.58
CA GLU A 2 9.64 -16.94 -18.16
C GLU A 2 10.39 -16.09 -17.12
N TYR A 3 9.94 -16.05 -15.86
CA TYR A 3 10.46 -15.14 -14.84
C TYR A 3 11.22 -15.82 -13.70
N HIS A 4 11.57 -17.10 -13.82
CA HIS A 4 12.22 -17.82 -12.73
C HIS A 4 13.68 -17.39 -12.47
N ASN A 5 14.28 -16.63 -13.38
CA ASN A 5 15.63 -16.08 -13.26
C ASN A 5 15.61 -14.55 -13.04
N THR A 6 14.47 -13.96 -12.70
CA THR A 6 14.39 -12.52 -12.44
C THR A 6 14.95 -12.22 -11.06
N GLU A 7 16.05 -11.48 -11.01
CA GLU A 7 16.63 -11.02 -9.77
C GLU A 7 15.87 -9.82 -9.22
N MET A 8 15.66 -9.77 -7.91
CA MET A 8 15.22 -8.55 -7.25
C MET A 8 16.44 -7.65 -7.04
N VAL A 9 16.43 -6.51 -7.73
CA VAL A 9 17.46 -5.50 -7.54
C VAL A 9 16.99 -4.56 -6.43
N PHE A 10 17.80 -4.45 -5.38
CA PHE A 10 17.60 -3.46 -4.34
C PHE A 10 18.16 -2.13 -4.83
N ASP A 11 17.30 -1.23 -5.26
CA ASP A 11 17.65 0.11 -5.66
C ASP A 11 17.34 1.09 -4.51
N PRO A 12 18.34 1.61 -3.81
CA PRO A 12 18.14 2.55 -2.73
C PRO A 12 17.81 3.97 -3.21
N SER A 13 17.88 4.23 -4.53
CA SER A 13 17.54 5.54 -5.05
C SER A 13 16.08 5.87 -4.76
N ASP A 14 15.79 7.13 -4.47
CA ASP A 14 14.43 7.62 -4.33
C ASP A 14 14.09 8.47 -5.54
N ARG A 15 13.24 7.94 -6.43
CA ARG A 15 12.62 8.79 -7.45
C ARG A 15 11.51 9.58 -6.78
N VAL A 16 11.64 10.85 -6.75
CA VAL A 16 10.55 11.73 -6.35
C VAL A 16 9.34 11.39 -7.22
N VAL A 17 8.26 10.94 -6.59
CA VAL A 17 6.98 10.85 -7.28
C VAL A 17 6.61 12.27 -7.66
N ASP A 18 6.40 12.52 -8.94
CA ASP A 18 5.93 13.82 -9.38
C ASP A 18 4.56 14.09 -8.76
N ALA A 19 4.56 14.85 -7.67
CA ALA A 19 3.35 15.21 -6.95
C ALA A 19 2.44 16.12 -7.78
N SER A 20 2.95 16.74 -8.84
CA SER A 20 2.16 17.58 -9.75
C SER A 20 1.10 16.81 -10.53
N SER A 21 1.27 15.48 -10.66
CA SER A 21 0.29 14.60 -11.31
C SER A 21 -0.91 14.24 -10.41
N PHE A 22 -0.88 14.61 -9.13
CA PHE A 22 -1.96 14.35 -8.19
C PHE A 22 -2.60 15.66 -7.76
N GLU A 23 -3.89 15.80 -7.96
CA GLU A 23 -4.66 16.88 -7.33
C GLU A 23 -4.66 16.67 -5.82
N LEU A 24 -3.99 17.55 -5.11
CA LEU A 24 -4.04 17.59 -3.64
C LEU A 24 -5.44 18.07 -3.23
N ARG A 25 -6.26 17.17 -2.73
CA ARG A 25 -7.55 17.52 -2.18
C ARG A 25 -7.37 18.06 -0.76
N ASP A 26 -7.87 19.24 -0.53
CA ASP A 26 -7.92 19.80 0.82
C ASP A 26 -9.02 19.09 1.63
N TRP A 27 -8.60 18.27 2.58
CA TRP A 27 -9.48 17.55 3.49
C TRP A 27 -9.78 18.31 4.78
N THR A 28 -9.15 19.47 5.02
CA THR A 28 -9.30 20.23 6.26
C THR A 28 -10.72 20.77 6.43
N SER A 29 -11.43 21.01 5.32
CA SER A 29 -12.83 21.45 5.30
C SER A 29 -13.85 20.30 5.35
N SER A 30 -13.40 19.03 5.33
CA SER A 30 -14.28 17.86 5.46
C SER A 30 -14.65 17.58 6.92
N GLU A 31 -15.73 16.83 7.15
CA GLU A 31 -16.12 16.40 8.50
C GLU A 31 -15.02 15.57 9.21
N PHE A 32 -14.07 15.05 8.45
CA PHE A 32 -12.91 14.28 8.93
C PHE A 32 -11.64 15.11 9.08
N GLY A 33 -11.65 16.38 8.72
CA GLY A 33 -10.47 17.25 8.75
C GLY A 33 -9.90 17.51 10.15
N HIS A 34 -10.68 17.23 11.20
CA HIS A 34 -10.24 17.30 12.60
C HIS A 34 -9.45 16.05 13.05
N ILE A 35 -9.50 14.96 12.26
CA ILE A 35 -8.76 13.73 12.57
C ILE A 35 -7.33 13.91 12.09
N GLN A 36 -6.53 14.66 12.83
CA GLN A 36 -5.09 14.72 12.64
C GLN A 36 -4.47 13.50 13.35
N GLY A 37 -4.34 12.41 12.62
CA GLY A 37 -3.65 11.22 13.11
C GLY A 37 -2.14 11.41 13.12
N GLN A 38 -1.63 12.30 13.97
CA GLN A 38 -0.22 12.27 14.29
C GLN A 38 0.02 11.16 15.32
N GLU A 39 0.80 10.18 14.91
CA GLU A 39 1.26 9.15 15.81
C GLU A 39 2.32 9.76 16.75
N GLU A 40 2.08 9.71 18.07
CA GLU A 40 3.08 10.15 19.03
C GLU A 40 4.25 9.17 19.01
N LEU A 41 5.44 9.68 18.70
CA LEU A 41 6.65 8.87 18.74
C LEU A 41 6.99 8.52 20.20
N PRO A 42 7.50 7.30 20.47
CA PRO A 42 7.93 6.93 21.80
C PRO A 42 8.95 7.93 22.35
N PRO A 43 8.85 8.35 23.63
CA PRO A 43 9.70 9.41 24.20
C PRO A 43 11.19 9.09 24.22
N ASN A 44 11.57 7.83 24.02
CA ASN A 44 12.95 7.37 23.99
C ASN A 44 13.38 6.89 22.60
N MET A 45 12.71 7.35 21.56
CA MET A 45 13.08 6.99 20.19
C MET A 45 14.46 7.56 19.87
N PRO A 46 15.42 6.72 19.42
CA PRO A 46 16.74 7.23 19.05
C PRO A 46 16.64 8.15 17.84
N GLU A 47 17.50 9.16 17.79
CA GLU A 47 17.60 10.05 16.64
C GLU A 47 17.82 9.26 15.33
N PRO A 48 17.15 9.65 14.23
CA PRO A 48 17.30 8.99 12.94
C PRO A 48 18.77 9.01 12.48
N ARG A 49 19.30 7.85 12.13
CA ARG A 49 20.65 7.75 11.59
C ARG A 49 20.57 7.65 10.06
N GLY A 50 21.11 8.68 9.39
CA GLY A 50 21.19 8.71 7.94
C GLY A 50 20.03 9.43 7.26
N MET A 51 19.89 9.20 5.95
CA MET A 51 18.82 9.79 5.15
C MET A 51 17.51 9.02 5.37
N GLY A 52 16.41 9.76 5.39
CA GLY A 52 15.09 9.15 5.42
C GLY A 52 14.82 8.26 4.19
N PHE A 53 13.81 7.42 4.29
CA PHE A 53 13.34 6.61 3.17
C PHE A 53 11.84 6.81 2.98
N THR A 54 11.39 6.55 1.77
CA THR A 54 9.96 6.63 1.41
C THR A 54 9.39 5.23 1.30
N MET A 55 8.33 4.96 2.07
CA MET A 55 7.58 3.74 1.95
C MET A 55 6.41 3.95 0.98
N ARG A 56 6.28 3.04 0.01
CA ARG A 56 5.22 3.09 -1.00
C ARG A 56 4.53 1.74 -1.09
N ALA A 57 3.24 1.76 -1.31
CA ALA A 57 2.48 0.56 -1.59
C ALA A 57 1.71 0.70 -2.90
N LYS A 58 1.73 -0.36 -3.71
CA LYS A 58 0.84 -0.52 -4.86
C LYS A 58 -0.15 -1.60 -4.52
N VAL A 59 -1.43 -1.28 -4.64
CA VAL A 59 -2.55 -2.17 -4.29
C VAL A 59 -3.40 -2.39 -5.53
N ASN A 60 -3.86 -3.62 -5.70
CA ASN A 60 -4.82 -3.98 -6.74
C ASN A 60 -5.80 -5.02 -6.21
N ALA A 61 -7.02 -4.96 -6.68
CA ALA A 61 -8.01 -6.01 -6.49
C ALA A 61 -8.46 -6.53 -7.85
N ASP A 62 -8.39 -7.85 -8.03
CA ASP A 62 -8.94 -8.49 -9.22
C ASP A 62 -10.42 -8.79 -9.00
N HIS A 63 -11.27 -8.18 -9.83
CA HIS A 63 -12.70 -8.36 -9.79
C HIS A 63 -13.10 -9.49 -10.73
N ALA A 64 -13.41 -10.65 -10.15
CA ALA A 64 -14.01 -11.79 -10.84
C ALA A 64 -13.09 -12.83 -11.53
N ALA A 65 -11.86 -13.00 -11.11
CA ALA A 65 -11.01 -14.09 -11.63
C ALA A 65 -11.55 -15.50 -11.30
N ASP A 66 -12.35 -15.64 -10.25
CA ASP A 66 -12.95 -16.91 -9.87
C ASP A 66 -14.46 -16.91 -10.22
N THR A 67 -14.79 -17.45 -11.38
CA THR A 67 -16.17 -17.53 -11.87
C THR A 67 -17.07 -18.45 -11.05
N VAL A 68 -16.47 -19.36 -10.25
CA VAL A 68 -17.20 -20.35 -9.44
C VAL A 68 -17.54 -19.78 -8.07
N THR A 69 -16.56 -19.25 -7.36
CA THR A 69 -16.75 -18.75 -5.99
C THR A 69 -17.04 -17.25 -5.92
N ARG A 70 -16.86 -16.52 -7.02
CA ARG A 70 -16.92 -15.06 -7.13
C ARG A 70 -16.08 -14.34 -6.08
N ARG A 71 -15.12 -15.02 -5.50
CA ARG A 71 -14.17 -14.43 -4.55
C ARG A 71 -13.10 -13.68 -5.32
N LEU A 72 -12.89 -12.48 -4.87
CA LEU A 72 -11.92 -11.54 -5.40
C LEU A 72 -10.53 -11.88 -4.87
N ARG A 73 -9.52 -11.36 -5.54
CA ARG A 73 -8.13 -11.52 -5.11
C ARG A 73 -7.55 -10.15 -4.80
N THR A 74 -7.01 -10.00 -3.60
CA THR A 74 -6.23 -8.83 -3.20
C THR A 74 -4.77 -9.07 -3.55
N GLY A 75 -4.14 -8.11 -4.21
CA GLY A 75 -2.71 -8.05 -4.43
C GLY A 75 -2.14 -6.73 -3.95
N PHE A 76 -0.99 -6.76 -3.28
CA PHE A 76 -0.24 -5.54 -3.01
C PHE A 76 1.26 -5.81 -2.93
N ILE A 77 2.03 -4.76 -3.22
CA ILE A 77 3.49 -4.76 -3.14
C ILE A 77 3.90 -3.53 -2.35
N ILE A 78 4.76 -3.72 -1.37
CA ILE A 78 5.33 -2.65 -0.55
C ILE A 78 6.78 -2.43 -0.96
N TYR A 79 7.14 -1.18 -1.17
CA TYR A 79 8.47 -0.73 -1.55
C TYR A 79 9.05 0.15 -0.45
N LEU A 80 10.34 -0.01 -0.22
CA LEU A 80 11.18 0.93 0.51
C LEU A 80 12.07 1.61 -0.52
N ASN A 81 11.84 2.90 -0.77
CA ASN A 81 12.34 3.60 -1.95
C ASN A 81 11.93 2.83 -3.25
N TYR A 82 12.88 2.22 -3.96
CA TYR A 82 12.61 1.39 -5.14
C TYR A 82 12.65 -0.11 -4.89
N ALA A 83 13.16 -0.51 -3.73
CA ALA A 83 13.26 -1.93 -3.41
C ALA A 83 11.90 -2.51 -3.01
N PRO A 84 11.39 -3.53 -3.68
CA PRO A 84 10.23 -4.26 -3.20
C PRO A 84 10.65 -5.07 -1.97
N ILE A 85 10.05 -4.76 -0.82
CA ILE A 85 10.37 -5.43 0.45
C ILE A 85 9.34 -6.47 0.84
N TYR A 86 8.13 -6.35 0.32
CA TYR A 86 7.05 -7.31 0.60
C TYR A 86 6.01 -7.31 -0.51
N TRP A 87 5.45 -8.48 -0.78
CA TRP A 87 4.30 -8.64 -1.68
C TRP A 87 3.36 -9.72 -1.18
N SER A 88 2.09 -9.57 -1.50
CA SER A 88 1.05 -10.52 -1.16
C SER A 88 0.03 -10.63 -2.28
N SER A 89 -0.47 -11.85 -2.50
CA SER A 89 -1.62 -12.09 -3.38
C SER A 89 -2.48 -13.17 -2.74
N LYS A 90 -3.65 -12.77 -2.22
CA LYS A 90 -4.55 -13.68 -1.49
C LYS A 90 -5.99 -13.53 -1.96
N LYS A 91 -6.76 -14.61 -1.93
CA LYS A 91 -8.21 -14.55 -2.10
C LYS A 91 -8.82 -13.78 -0.93
N GLN A 92 -9.77 -12.89 -1.23
CA GLN A 92 -10.53 -12.21 -0.20
C GLN A 92 -11.45 -13.20 0.52
N THR A 93 -11.65 -12.99 1.80
CA THR A 93 -12.57 -13.79 2.61
C THR A 93 -14.02 -13.36 2.43
N SER A 94 -14.23 -12.07 2.14
CA SER A 94 -15.54 -11.49 1.82
C SER A 94 -15.85 -11.60 0.33
N VAL A 95 -17.13 -11.62 0.01
CA VAL A 95 -17.64 -11.50 -1.36
C VAL A 95 -18.18 -10.08 -1.50
N GLU A 96 -17.48 -9.27 -2.29
CA GLU A 96 -17.91 -7.91 -2.56
C GLU A 96 -18.68 -7.86 -3.87
N SER A 97 -19.80 -7.17 -3.87
CA SER A 97 -20.67 -7.04 -5.06
C SER A 97 -20.22 -5.96 -6.04
N SER A 98 -19.27 -5.10 -5.63
CA SER A 98 -18.77 -4.00 -6.44
C SER A 98 -17.24 -3.99 -6.52
N SER A 99 -16.72 -3.48 -7.64
CA SER A 99 -15.29 -3.25 -7.83
C SER A 99 -14.72 -2.33 -6.74
N PHE A 100 -15.47 -1.28 -6.40
CA PHE A 100 -15.07 -0.34 -5.33
C PHE A 100 -14.91 -1.04 -3.97
N GLY A 101 -15.86 -1.91 -3.60
CA GLY A 101 -15.78 -2.65 -2.34
C GLY A 101 -14.53 -3.54 -2.29
N SER A 102 -14.21 -4.20 -3.40
CA SER A 102 -13.02 -5.06 -3.47
C SER A 102 -11.71 -4.29 -3.39
N GLU A 103 -11.62 -3.14 -4.03
CA GLU A 103 -10.46 -2.25 -3.95
C GLU A 103 -10.29 -1.68 -2.55
N PHE A 104 -11.41 -1.30 -1.90
CA PHE A 104 -11.39 -0.81 -0.53
C PHE A 104 -10.89 -1.87 0.46
N VAL A 105 -11.35 -3.12 0.34
CA VAL A 105 -10.86 -4.25 1.15
C VAL A 105 -9.37 -4.48 0.92
N ALA A 106 -8.91 -4.41 -0.32
CA ALA A 106 -7.50 -4.56 -0.65
C ALA A 106 -6.65 -3.45 -0.03
N MET A 107 -7.10 -2.21 -0.12
CA MET A 107 -6.43 -1.05 0.48
C MET A 107 -6.38 -1.16 2.01
N LYS A 108 -7.50 -1.53 2.65
CA LYS A 108 -7.56 -1.76 4.09
C LYS A 108 -6.52 -2.80 4.54
N GLN A 109 -6.47 -3.95 3.86
CA GLN A 109 -5.50 -5.01 4.18
C GLN A 109 -4.05 -4.54 4.04
N CYS A 110 -3.76 -3.76 3.00
CA CYS A 110 -2.44 -3.17 2.80
C CYS A 110 -2.08 -2.20 3.92
N CYS A 111 -3.00 -1.31 4.31
CA CYS A 111 -2.78 -0.36 5.41
C CYS A 111 -2.56 -1.07 6.76
N GLU A 112 -3.34 -2.10 7.04
CA GLU A 112 -3.16 -2.91 8.25
C GLU A 112 -1.78 -3.56 8.29
N TYR A 113 -1.29 -4.01 7.14
CA TYR A 113 0.03 -4.60 7.03
C TYR A 113 1.15 -3.55 7.21
N LEU A 114 1.01 -2.38 6.60
CA LEU A 114 1.95 -1.27 6.73
C LEU A 114 2.10 -0.78 8.19
N ARG A 115 1.02 -0.84 8.98
CA ARG A 115 1.06 -0.49 10.41
C ARG A 115 1.85 -1.47 11.26
N GLY A 116 2.11 -2.67 10.76
CA GLY A 116 2.88 -3.71 11.47
C GLY A 116 4.35 -3.77 11.06
N LEU A 117 4.78 -2.95 10.09
CA LEU A 117 6.15 -2.82 9.64
C LEU A 117 6.88 -1.73 10.42
#